data_ddb354db0366aaea12531d32ecc6a4d3
#
_entry.id   ddb354db0366aaea12531d32ecc6a4d3
#
_cell.length_a   1.000
_cell.length_b   1.000
_cell.length_c   1.000
_cell.angle_alpha   90.00
_cell.angle_beta   90.00
_cell.angle_gamma   90.00
#
_symmetry.space_group_name_H-M   'P 1'
#
loop_
_entity.id
_entity.type
_entity.pdbx_description
1 polymer ?
#
loop_
_entity_poly.entity_id
_entity_poly.type
_entity_poly.pdbx_seq_one_letter_code
_entity_poly.pdbx_strand_id
1 'polypeptide(L)'
;LKQLRDETSKNEYAAEQIISPDEGQFISFILKTIGAKRTIEIGILTGYSTLCTALALPEDGKIVACDIDENMAEIARKYWKLANVEKKIDLFIAPANQTLDRLLQNEDNLGSFDYAFIDADKENFDDYFEKCLALIRVGGLILIDNVLMAGNVIGEAPDYYLGINHPAVVSVDKLNKKLKDDKRVDISLVSIGDGVLMIRKL
;
A
#
# COMPACT_ATOMS: atom_id res chain seq x y z
N LEU A 1 12.85 9.86 7.96
CA LEU A 1 12.92 8.72 7.04
C LEU A 1 14.15 7.85 7.33
N LYS A 2 15.38 8.39 7.26
CA LYS A 2 16.60 7.58 7.46
C LYS A 2 16.62 6.90 8.85
N GLN A 3 16.38 7.63 9.92
CA GLN A 3 16.35 7.08 11.29
C GLN A 3 15.31 5.97 11.47
N LEU A 4 14.15 6.07 10.83
CA LEU A 4 13.13 5.03 10.84
C LEU A 4 13.67 3.76 10.16
N ARG A 5 14.27 3.88 8.99
CA ARG A 5 14.90 2.72 8.30
C ARG A 5 16.01 2.09 9.13
N ASP A 6 16.88 2.92 9.74
CA ASP A 6 17.97 2.46 10.60
C ASP A 6 17.45 1.72 11.86
N GLU A 7 16.26 2.08 12.38
CA GLU A 7 15.62 1.35 13.48
C GLU A 7 14.95 0.07 12.98
N THR A 8 14.23 0.14 11.85
CA THR A 8 13.58 -1.02 11.22
C THR A 8 14.58 -2.11 10.88
N SER A 9 15.78 -1.76 10.39
CA SER A 9 16.83 -2.71 10.02
C SER A 9 17.40 -3.54 11.19
N LYS A 10 17.05 -3.20 12.43
CA LYS A 10 17.43 -4.01 13.61
C LYS A 10 16.50 -5.19 13.83
N ASN A 11 15.35 -5.21 13.19
CA ASN A 11 14.42 -6.34 13.15
C ASN A 11 14.56 -7.02 11.79
N GLU A 12 15.08 -8.25 11.76
CA GLU A 12 15.37 -8.98 10.51
C GLU A 12 14.13 -9.11 9.63
N TYR A 13 12.97 -9.48 10.21
CA TYR A 13 11.71 -9.58 9.48
C TYR A 13 11.28 -8.25 8.85
N ALA A 14 11.28 -7.17 9.63
CA ALA A 14 10.87 -5.87 9.15
C ALA A 14 11.84 -5.27 8.12
N ALA A 15 13.14 -5.60 8.22
CA ALA A 15 14.17 -5.16 7.28
C ALA A 15 13.96 -5.71 5.87
N GLU A 16 13.38 -6.91 5.75
CA GLU A 16 13.08 -7.56 4.46
C GLU A 16 11.76 -7.07 3.85
N GLN A 17 10.85 -6.54 4.69
CA GLN A 17 9.50 -6.14 4.26
C GLN A 17 9.37 -4.64 3.96
N ILE A 18 10.29 -3.82 4.45
CA ILE A 18 10.20 -2.37 4.27
C ILE A 18 10.45 -1.96 2.82
N ILE A 19 9.56 -1.18 2.22
CA ILE A 19 9.75 -0.66 0.86
C ILE A 19 11.08 0.10 0.71
N SER A 20 11.60 0.14 -0.51
CA SER A 20 12.86 0.82 -0.81
C SER A 20 12.76 2.36 -0.74
N PRO A 21 13.87 3.09 -0.59
CA PRO A 21 13.85 4.56 -0.58
C PRO A 21 13.38 5.18 -1.91
N ASP A 22 13.68 4.56 -3.03
CA ASP A 22 13.25 4.99 -4.37
C ASP A 22 11.75 4.78 -4.56
N GLU A 23 11.20 3.71 -4.02
CA GLU A 23 9.76 3.49 -3.99
C GLU A 23 9.04 4.52 -3.11
N GLY A 24 9.53 4.79 -1.90
CA GLY A 24 9.01 5.86 -1.06
C GLY A 24 9.07 7.24 -1.73
N GLN A 25 10.14 7.50 -2.52
CA GLN A 25 10.25 8.73 -3.32
C GLN A 25 9.26 8.75 -4.48
N PHE A 26 9.03 7.61 -5.14
CA PHE A 26 8.04 7.46 -6.21
C PHE A 26 6.63 7.73 -5.69
N ILE A 27 6.23 7.11 -4.57
CA ILE A 27 4.95 7.36 -3.90
C ILE A 27 4.78 8.85 -3.62
N SER A 28 5.78 9.49 -3.00
CA SER A 28 5.74 10.92 -2.68
C SER A 28 5.58 11.80 -3.93
N PHE A 29 6.24 11.45 -5.04
CA PHE A 29 6.15 12.16 -6.30
C PHE A 29 4.75 12.05 -6.93
N ILE A 30 4.21 10.83 -6.98
CA ILE A 30 2.87 10.57 -7.54
C ILE A 30 1.79 11.31 -6.74
N LEU A 31 1.83 11.25 -5.40
CA LEU A 31 0.87 11.93 -4.55
C LEU A 31 0.83 13.45 -4.79
N LYS A 32 2.00 14.07 -4.92
CA LYS A 32 2.10 15.50 -5.25
C LYS A 32 1.59 15.80 -6.66
N THR A 33 1.88 14.92 -7.63
CA THR A 33 1.48 15.09 -9.03
C THR A 33 -0.04 15.06 -9.19
N ILE A 34 -0.74 14.17 -8.47
CA ILE A 34 -2.21 14.08 -8.52
C ILE A 34 -2.92 15.02 -7.53
N GLY A 35 -2.17 15.78 -6.71
CA GLY A 35 -2.71 16.65 -5.69
C GLY A 35 -3.50 15.90 -4.61
N ALA A 36 -3.02 14.71 -4.22
CA ALA A 36 -3.71 13.84 -3.27
C ALA A 36 -3.87 14.51 -1.90
N LYS A 37 -5.05 14.31 -1.28
CA LYS A 37 -5.38 14.76 0.07
C LYS A 37 -5.90 13.64 0.97
N ARG A 38 -6.72 12.72 0.46
CA ARG A 38 -7.29 11.60 1.21
C ARG A 38 -6.75 10.30 0.67
N THR A 39 -6.07 9.54 1.53
CA THR A 39 -5.39 8.30 1.13
C THR A 39 -5.73 7.14 2.05
N ILE A 40 -5.58 5.93 1.53
CA ILE A 40 -5.71 4.67 2.27
C ILE A 40 -4.38 3.94 2.15
N GLU A 41 -3.93 3.31 3.24
CA GLU A 41 -2.76 2.43 3.23
C GLU A 41 -3.08 1.14 3.97
N ILE A 42 -2.81 0.01 3.31
CA ILE A 42 -3.08 -1.34 3.81
C ILE A 42 -1.74 -2.06 3.96
N GLY A 43 -1.33 -2.32 5.21
CA GLY A 43 0.00 -2.75 5.58
C GLY A 43 0.94 -1.57 5.75
N ILE A 44 1.26 -1.22 7.00
CA ILE A 44 2.17 -0.11 7.30
C ILE A 44 3.53 -0.58 7.81
N LEU A 45 3.60 -1.80 8.34
CA LEU A 45 4.79 -2.31 9.01
C LEU A 45 5.28 -1.30 10.07
N THR A 46 6.49 -0.77 9.93
CA THR A 46 7.04 0.29 10.79
C THR A 46 6.69 1.71 10.34
N GLY A 47 5.78 1.87 9.37
CA GLY A 47 5.22 3.14 8.95
C GLY A 47 6.11 3.98 8.03
N TYR A 48 7.04 3.39 7.27
CA TYR A 48 7.93 4.13 6.38
C TYR A 48 7.17 4.68 5.15
N SER A 49 6.40 3.86 4.46
CA SER A 49 5.52 4.25 3.35
C SER A 49 4.49 5.29 3.78
N THR A 50 3.88 5.07 4.95
CA THR A 50 2.94 6.04 5.57
C THR A 50 3.62 7.38 5.84
N LEU A 51 4.87 7.36 6.34
CA LEU A 51 5.64 8.60 6.58
C LEU A 51 5.97 9.32 5.27
N CYS A 52 6.34 8.59 4.20
CA CYS A 52 6.55 9.17 2.87
C CYS A 52 5.27 9.83 2.34
N THR A 53 4.14 9.14 2.50
CA THR A 53 2.80 9.63 2.15
C THR A 53 2.45 10.90 2.95
N ALA A 54 2.56 10.86 4.28
CA ALA A 54 2.21 11.98 5.16
C ALA A 54 3.04 13.25 4.89
N LEU A 55 4.33 13.08 4.55
CA LEU A 55 5.22 14.18 4.17
C LEU A 55 4.91 14.75 2.77
N ALA A 56 4.31 13.95 1.89
CA ALA A 56 3.92 14.37 0.55
C ALA A 56 2.58 15.10 0.53
N LEU A 57 1.65 14.73 1.42
CA LEU A 57 0.32 15.33 1.51
C LEU A 57 0.37 16.78 2.05
N PRO A 58 -0.58 17.65 1.63
CA PRO A 58 -0.74 18.98 2.20
C PRO A 58 -1.08 18.93 3.70
N GLU A 59 -1.10 20.07 4.36
CA GLU A 59 -1.33 20.15 5.82
C GLU A 59 -2.70 19.58 6.23
N ASP A 60 -3.72 19.77 5.39
CA ASP A 60 -5.08 19.25 5.57
C ASP A 60 -5.25 17.78 5.08
N GLY A 61 -4.15 17.14 4.64
CA GLY A 61 -4.18 15.78 4.14
C GLY A 61 -4.48 14.74 5.22
N LYS A 62 -5.12 13.64 4.82
CA LYS A 62 -5.53 12.54 5.71
C LYS A 62 -5.20 11.17 5.14
N ILE A 63 -4.77 10.28 6.00
CA ILE A 63 -4.40 8.89 5.72
C ILE A 63 -5.22 7.99 6.63
N VAL A 64 -5.99 7.07 6.06
CA VAL A 64 -6.50 5.90 6.76
C VAL A 64 -5.46 4.81 6.62
N ALA A 65 -4.81 4.43 7.73
CA ALA A 65 -3.75 3.44 7.77
C ALA A 65 -4.24 2.17 8.50
N CYS A 66 -3.98 1.00 7.92
CA CYS A 66 -4.41 -0.29 8.45
C CYS A 66 -3.21 -1.21 8.67
N ASP A 67 -3.13 -1.82 9.84
CA ASP A 67 -2.19 -2.89 10.16
C ASP A 67 -2.78 -3.81 11.22
N ILE A 68 -2.16 -4.98 11.43
CA ILE A 68 -2.55 -5.92 12.48
C ILE A 68 -1.52 -6.00 13.61
N ASP A 69 -0.31 -5.46 13.42
CA ASP A 69 0.81 -5.56 14.38
C ASP A 69 0.99 -4.25 15.17
N GLU A 70 0.51 -4.25 16.41
CA GLU A 70 0.65 -3.11 17.33
C GLU A 70 2.13 -2.81 17.65
N ASN A 71 3.02 -3.82 17.73
CA ASN A 71 4.43 -3.58 18.08
C ASN A 71 5.14 -2.81 16.95
N MET A 72 4.85 -3.15 15.68
CA MET A 72 5.38 -2.42 14.53
C MET A 72 4.78 -1.01 14.46
N ALA A 73 3.49 -0.88 14.77
CA ALA A 73 2.79 0.39 14.81
C ALA A 73 3.33 1.36 15.88
N GLU A 74 3.85 0.87 17.02
CA GLU A 74 4.51 1.72 18.02
C GLU A 74 5.75 2.41 17.46
N ILE A 75 6.55 1.70 16.65
CA ILE A 75 7.70 2.28 15.94
C ILE A 75 7.20 3.37 14.98
N ALA A 76 6.15 3.08 14.21
CA ALA A 76 5.56 4.03 13.28
C ALA A 76 5.11 5.33 13.97
N ARG A 77 4.32 5.23 15.04
CA ARG A 77 3.83 6.39 15.82
C ARG A 77 4.97 7.27 16.34
N LYS A 78 6.07 6.67 16.81
CA LYS A 78 7.27 7.38 17.26
C LYS A 78 7.81 8.30 16.16
N TYR A 79 7.97 7.79 14.95
CA TYR A 79 8.54 8.55 13.84
C TYR A 79 7.57 9.52 13.19
N TRP A 80 6.28 9.21 13.16
CA TRP A 80 5.25 10.16 12.72
C TRP A 80 5.17 11.38 13.65
N LYS A 81 5.30 11.16 14.96
CA LYS A 81 5.37 12.24 15.95
C LYS A 81 6.64 13.07 15.79
N LEU A 82 7.81 12.45 15.61
CA LEU A 82 9.07 13.16 15.35
C LEU A 82 9.03 14.02 14.08
N ALA A 83 8.25 13.61 13.09
CA ALA A 83 8.05 14.33 11.85
C ALA A 83 6.87 15.33 11.89
N ASN A 84 6.14 15.44 13.01
CA ASN A 84 4.93 16.26 13.19
C ASN A 84 3.82 15.98 12.17
N VAL A 85 3.64 14.71 11.80
CA VAL A 85 2.64 14.28 10.81
C VAL A 85 1.55 13.38 11.40
N GLU A 86 1.64 13.02 12.68
CA GLU A 86 0.72 12.08 13.33
C GLU A 86 -0.75 12.53 13.24
N LYS A 87 -1.03 13.82 13.16
CA LYS A 87 -2.40 14.37 13.03
C LYS A 87 -3.04 14.10 11.67
N LYS A 88 -2.23 13.70 10.67
CA LYS A 88 -2.73 13.33 9.35
C LYS A 88 -3.16 11.86 9.28
N ILE A 89 -2.79 11.02 10.27
CA ILE A 89 -2.86 9.57 10.19
C ILE A 89 -3.86 9.02 11.18
N ASP A 90 -4.92 8.41 10.66
CA ASP A 90 -5.91 7.67 11.42
C ASP A 90 -5.56 6.17 11.28
N LEU A 91 -4.89 5.63 12.32
CA LEU A 91 -4.39 4.24 12.34
C LEU A 91 -5.41 3.30 12.97
N PHE A 92 -5.68 2.19 12.28
CA PHE A 92 -6.55 1.10 12.72
C PHE A 92 -5.73 -0.19 12.83
N ILE A 93 -5.61 -0.72 14.05
CA ILE A 93 -5.00 -2.02 14.33
C ILE A 93 -6.10 -3.08 14.32
N ALA A 94 -6.34 -3.63 13.14
CA ALA A 94 -7.35 -4.66 12.87
C ALA A 94 -7.11 -5.23 11.46
N PRO A 95 -7.69 -6.40 11.12
CA PRO A 95 -7.73 -6.86 9.74
C PRO A 95 -8.27 -5.75 8.81
N ALA A 96 -7.52 -5.42 7.76
CA ALA A 96 -7.81 -4.25 6.92
C ALA A 96 -9.23 -4.30 6.31
N ASN A 97 -9.72 -5.51 6.00
CA ASN A 97 -11.09 -5.71 5.52
C ASN A 97 -12.16 -5.15 6.45
N GLN A 98 -11.97 -5.23 7.78
CA GLN A 98 -12.92 -4.66 8.73
C GLN A 98 -12.95 -3.12 8.66
N THR A 99 -11.80 -2.50 8.47
CA THR A 99 -11.70 -1.04 8.31
C THR A 99 -12.30 -0.59 6.99
N LEU A 100 -11.96 -1.29 5.89
CA LEU A 100 -12.51 -0.99 4.58
C LEU A 100 -14.04 -1.17 4.53
N ASP A 101 -14.57 -2.24 5.13
CA ASP A 101 -16.02 -2.46 5.22
C ASP A 101 -16.72 -1.34 6.00
N ARG A 102 -16.11 -0.85 7.08
CA ARG A 102 -16.62 0.31 7.83
C ARG A 102 -16.60 1.60 6.99
N LEU A 103 -15.54 1.80 6.20
CA LEU A 103 -15.48 2.96 5.29
C LEU A 103 -16.58 2.91 4.24
N LEU A 104 -16.84 1.72 3.66
CA LEU A 104 -17.88 1.50 2.64
C LEU A 104 -19.31 1.68 3.16
N GLN A 105 -19.55 1.50 4.48
CA GLN A 105 -20.87 1.75 5.08
C GLN A 105 -21.26 3.24 5.09
N ASN A 106 -20.30 4.14 4.97
CA ASN A 106 -20.58 5.56 4.84
C ASN A 106 -20.51 5.98 3.36
N GLU A 107 -21.66 6.30 2.77
CA GLU A 107 -21.77 6.71 1.37
C GLU A 107 -20.89 7.92 1.01
N ASP A 108 -20.62 8.83 1.95
CA ASP A 108 -19.73 9.98 1.74
C ASP A 108 -18.28 9.57 1.46
N ASN A 109 -17.90 8.35 1.76
CA ASN A 109 -16.57 7.82 1.47
C ASN A 109 -16.45 7.26 0.05
N LEU A 110 -17.56 6.90 -0.60
CA LEU A 110 -17.55 6.32 -1.94
C LEU A 110 -17.00 7.36 -2.94
N GLY A 111 -15.97 6.96 -3.68
CA GLY A 111 -15.33 7.85 -4.66
C GLY A 111 -14.71 9.12 -4.08
N SER A 112 -14.32 9.13 -2.79
CA SER A 112 -13.81 10.31 -2.11
C SER A 112 -12.32 10.29 -1.76
N PHE A 113 -11.66 9.15 -1.91
CA PHE A 113 -10.22 9.04 -1.70
C PHE A 113 -9.47 9.25 -3.02
N ASP A 114 -8.29 9.84 -2.93
CA ASP A 114 -7.43 10.13 -4.09
C ASP A 114 -6.50 8.99 -4.43
N TYR A 115 -6.09 8.23 -3.41
CA TYR A 115 -5.01 7.26 -3.51
C TYR A 115 -5.18 6.13 -2.50
N ALA A 116 -4.80 4.92 -2.91
CA ALA A 116 -4.62 3.78 -2.01
C ALA A 116 -3.28 3.09 -2.28
N PHE A 117 -2.62 2.61 -1.22
CA PHE A 117 -1.45 1.73 -1.29
C PHE A 117 -1.78 0.41 -0.63
N ILE A 118 -1.55 -0.71 -1.33
CA ILE A 118 -1.85 -2.07 -0.88
C ILE A 118 -0.54 -2.85 -0.82
N ASP A 119 -0.07 -3.11 0.39
CA ASP A 119 1.14 -3.89 0.67
C ASP A 119 0.99 -4.68 1.98
N ALA A 120 0.08 -5.64 1.98
CA ALA A 120 -0.22 -6.49 3.12
C ALA A 120 -0.21 -7.98 2.71
N ASP A 121 -1.06 -8.79 3.32
CA ASP A 121 -1.22 -10.21 3.02
C ASP A 121 -1.77 -10.42 1.60
N LYS A 122 -1.00 -11.10 0.78
CA LYS A 122 -1.19 -11.19 -0.68
C LYS A 122 -2.46 -11.96 -1.06
N GLU A 123 -2.91 -12.88 -0.22
CA GLU A 123 -4.12 -13.66 -0.42
C GLU A 123 -5.39 -12.79 -0.45
N ASN A 124 -5.37 -11.63 0.19
CA ASN A 124 -6.50 -10.70 0.25
C ASN A 124 -6.40 -9.54 -0.77
N PHE A 125 -5.40 -9.50 -1.63
CA PHE A 125 -5.19 -8.38 -2.57
C PHE A 125 -6.38 -8.09 -3.47
N ASP A 126 -7.09 -9.12 -3.95
CA ASP A 126 -8.27 -8.94 -4.80
C ASP A 126 -9.43 -8.25 -4.03
N ASP A 127 -9.66 -8.66 -2.79
CA ASP A 127 -10.69 -8.05 -1.94
C ASP A 127 -10.32 -6.61 -1.55
N TYR A 128 -9.06 -6.36 -1.19
CA TYR A 128 -8.57 -5.02 -0.94
C TYR A 128 -8.71 -4.11 -2.16
N PHE A 129 -8.35 -4.61 -3.35
CA PHE A 129 -8.49 -3.87 -4.59
C PHE A 129 -9.95 -3.48 -4.85
N GLU A 130 -10.91 -4.41 -4.78
CA GLU A 130 -12.32 -4.12 -5.05
C GLU A 130 -12.89 -3.07 -4.08
N LYS A 131 -12.57 -3.18 -2.79
CA LYS A 131 -12.99 -2.22 -1.78
C LYS A 131 -12.36 -0.85 -1.99
N CYS A 132 -11.05 -0.80 -2.25
CA CYS A 132 -10.37 0.44 -2.59
C CYS A 132 -10.91 1.05 -3.87
N LEU A 133 -11.22 0.27 -4.90
CA LEU A 133 -11.79 0.77 -6.15
C LEU A 133 -13.14 1.48 -5.92
N ALA A 134 -13.97 0.99 -4.99
CA ALA A 134 -15.21 1.67 -4.63
C ALA A 134 -14.96 3.00 -3.90
N LEU A 135 -13.92 3.06 -3.03
CA LEU A 135 -13.58 4.24 -2.23
C LEU A 135 -12.81 5.31 -3.02
N ILE A 136 -12.00 4.92 -4.00
CA ILE A 136 -11.20 5.84 -4.83
C ILE A 136 -12.09 6.59 -5.82
N ARG A 137 -11.85 7.89 -5.98
CA ARG A 137 -12.52 8.72 -7.00
C ARG A 137 -12.12 8.36 -8.42
N VAL A 138 -12.92 8.71 -9.40
CA VAL A 138 -12.53 8.66 -10.81
C VAL A 138 -11.24 9.49 -11.02
N GLY A 139 -10.28 8.93 -11.76
CA GLY A 139 -8.94 9.49 -11.95
C GLY A 139 -8.00 9.37 -10.76
N GLY A 140 -8.46 8.82 -9.62
CA GLY A 140 -7.60 8.48 -8.49
C GLY A 140 -6.78 7.21 -8.74
N LEU A 141 -5.80 6.93 -7.88
CA LEU A 141 -4.83 5.86 -8.08
C LEU A 141 -4.89 4.82 -6.95
N ILE A 142 -4.66 3.57 -7.33
CA ILE A 142 -4.35 2.46 -6.43
C ILE A 142 -2.97 1.94 -6.83
N LEU A 143 -2.05 1.81 -5.88
CA LEU A 143 -0.78 1.12 -6.05
C LEU A 143 -0.82 -0.20 -5.29
N ILE A 144 -0.35 -1.26 -5.94
CA ILE A 144 -0.22 -2.60 -5.33
C ILE A 144 1.25 -3.00 -5.44
N ASP A 145 1.88 -3.28 -4.31
CA ASP A 145 3.28 -3.71 -4.26
C ASP A 145 3.44 -5.23 -4.43
N ASN A 146 4.65 -5.64 -4.77
CA ASN A 146 5.10 -7.04 -4.95
C ASN A 146 4.31 -7.84 -6.00
N VAL A 147 3.84 -7.18 -7.06
CA VAL A 147 3.04 -7.88 -8.09
C VAL A 147 3.85 -8.84 -8.96
N LEU A 148 5.19 -8.83 -8.87
CA LEU A 148 6.07 -9.79 -9.55
C LEU A 148 6.41 -11.00 -8.67
N MET A 149 6.27 -10.91 -7.34
CA MET A 149 6.56 -11.98 -6.40
C MET A 149 7.95 -12.61 -6.65
N ALA A 150 8.98 -11.77 -6.79
CA ALA A 150 10.36 -12.14 -7.14
C ALA A 150 10.46 -13.02 -8.41
N GLY A 151 9.56 -12.84 -9.38
CA GLY A 151 9.49 -13.66 -10.60
C GLY A 151 8.65 -14.93 -10.47
N ASN A 152 8.10 -15.23 -9.28
CA ASN A 152 7.27 -16.45 -9.10
C ASN A 152 6.03 -16.48 -9.99
N VAL A 153 5.44 -15.31 -10.30
CA VAL A 153 4.23 -15.22 -11.17
C VAL A 153 4.47 -15.74 -12.59
N ILE A 154 5.73 -15.79 -13.06
CA ILE A 154 6.12 -16.33 -14.36
C ILE A 154 6.97 -17.62 -14.24
N GLY A 155 7.15 -18.13 -13.01
CA GLY A 155 7.93 -19.36 -12.77
C GLY A 155 9.45 -19.19 -12.86
N GLU A 156 9.97 -17.95 -12.80
CA GLU A 156 11.41 -17.63 -12.91
C GLU A 156 12.02 -17.18 -11.57
N ALA A 157 11.38 -17.48 -10.45
CA ALA A 157 11.90 -17.14 -9.14
C ALA A 157 13.11 -18.00 -8.73
N PRO A 158 14.01 -17.48 -7.89
CA PRO A 158 15.07 -18.27 -7.27
C PRO A 158 14.50 -19.46 -6.48
N ASP A 159 15.22 -20.60 -6.47
CA ASP A 159 14.78 -21.84 -5.81
C ASP A 159 14.47 -21.72 -4.31
N TYR A 160 15.02 -20.70 -3.64
CA TYR A 160 14.79 -20.43 -2.21
C TYR A 160 13.54 -19.58 -1.93
N TYR A 161 12.80 -19.18 -2.95
CA TYR A 161 11.58 -18.36 -2.82
C TYR A 161 10.33 -19.25 -2.72
N LEU A 162 9.14 -18.60 -2.59
CA LEU A 162 7.88 -19.28 -2.26
C LEU A 162 7.45 -20.37 -3.28
N GLY A 163 7.85 -20.24 -4.55
CA GLY A 163 7.42 -21.13 -5.63
C GLY A 163 6.03 -20.79 -6.19
N ILE A 164 5.80 -21.18 -7.45
CA ILE A 164 4.62 -20.82 -8.27
C ILE A 164 3.28 -21.29 -7.70
N ASN A 165 3.27 -22.34 -6.89
CA ASN A 165 2.06 -22.91 -6.28
C ASN A 165 1.77 -22.33 -4.89
N HIS A 166 2.58 -21.41 -4.37
CA HIS A 166 2.31 -20.79 -3.08
C HIS A 166 1.03 -19.96 -3.13
N PRO A 167 0.13 -20.02 -2.13
CA PRO A 167 -1.15 -19.31 -2.16
C PRO A 167 -1.03 -17.82 -2.48
N ALA A 168 -0.06 -17.13 -1.89
CA ALA A 168 0.20 -15.71 -2.16
C ALA A 168 0.55 -15.46 -3.64
N VAL A 169 1.41 -16.29 -4.25
CA VAL A 169 1.81 -16.18 -5.67
C VAL A 169 0.60 -16.42 -6.57
N VAL A 170 -0.19 -17.45 -6.30
CA VAL A 170 -1.40 -17.77 -7.05
C VAL A 170 -2.41 -16.63 -6.98
N SER A 171 -2.57 -16.02 -5.80
CA SER A 171 -3.49 -14.88 -5.60
C SER A 171 -3.05 -13.66 -6.40
N VAL A 172 -1.77 -13.29 -6.33
CA VAL A 172 -1.21 -12.14 -7.07
C VAL A 172 -1.28 -12.38 -8.58
N ASP A 173 -0.91 -13.57 -9.08
CA ASP A 173 -1.02 -13.90 -10.51
C ASP A 173 -2.47 -13.81 -11.01
N LYS A 174 -3.42 -14.33 -10.23
CA LYS A 174 -4.86 -14.21 -10.54
C LYS A 174 -5.31 -12.76 -10.61
N LEU A 175 -4.91 -11.92 -9.67
CA LEU A 175 -5.22 -10.49 -9.67
C LEU A 175 -4.60 -9.78 -10.87
N ASN A 176 -3.32 -10.03 -11.18
CA ASN A 176 -2.65 -9.45 -12.35
C ASN A 176 -3.39 -9.78 -13.66
N LYS A 177 -3.82 -11.03 -13.82
CA LYS A 177 -4.61 -11.48 -14.99
C LYS A 177 -5.99 -10.80 -15.04
N LYS A 178 -6.68 -10.67 -13.91
CA LYS A 178 -7.96 -9.97 -13.81
C LYS A 178 -7.82 -8.50 -14.20
N LEU A 179 -6.85 -7.79 -13.65
CA LEU A 179 -6.66 -6.35 -13.86
C LEU A 179 -6.29 -6.00 -15.30
N LYS A 180 -5.59 -6.88 -16.01
CA LYS A 180 -5.25 -6.71 -17.43
C LYS A 180 -6.49 -6.48 -18.30
N ASP A 181 -7.61 -7.11 -17.98
CA ASP A 181 -8.83 -7.09 -18.77
C ASP A 181 -9.96 -6.24 -18.14
N ASP A 182 -9.71 -5.64 -16.96
CA ASP A 182 -10.70 -4.85 -16.23
C ASP A 182 -10.92 -3.47 -16.88
N LYS A 183 -12.13 -3.25 -17.39
CA LYS A 183 -12.51 -2.02 -18.11
C LYS A 183 -12.78 -0.83 -17.17
N ARG A 184 -12.73 -1.03 -15.86
CA ARG A 184 -12.93 0.04 -14.86
C ARG A 184 -11.65 0.83 -14.60
N VAL A 185 -10.50 0.35 -15.10
CA VAL A 185 -9.18 0.88 -14.74
C VAL A 185 -8.22 0.91 -15.93
N ASP A 186 -7.28 1.86 -15.89
CA ASP A 186 -6.03 1.81 -16.65
C ASP A 186 -4.93 1.27 -15.73
N ILE A 187 -4.02 0.45 -16.24
CA ILE A 187 -2.93 -0.13 -15.47
C ILE A 187 -1.56 0.16 -16.07
N SER A 188 -0.55 0.28 -15.22
CA SER A 188 0.87 0.38 -15.63
C SER A 188 1.75 -0.30 -14.59
N LEU A 189 2.62 -1.21 -15.04
CA LEU A 189 3.64 -1.82 -14.19
C LEU A 189 4.86 -0.92 -14.11
N VAL A 190 5.31 -0.63 -12.88
CA VAL A 190 6.52 0.14 -12.59
C VAL A 190 7.56 -0.81 -11.99
N SER A 191 8.74 -0.88 -12.60
CA SER A 191 9.84 -1.77 -12.17
C SER A 191 10.64 -1.15 -11.01
N ILE A 192 10.00 -0.94 -9.88
CA ILE A 192 10.59 -0.53 -8.60
C ILE A 192 10.36 -1.67 -7.62
N GLY A 193 11.35 -1.98 -6.79
CA GLY A 193 11.25 -3.07 -5.82
C GLY A 193 10.88 -4.41 -6.48
N ASP A 194 9.88 -5.07 -5.95
CA ASP A 194 9.33 -6.32 -6.50
C ASP A 194 8.12 -6.06 -7.44
N GLY A 195 8.15 -4.91 -8.12
CA GLY A 195 7.13 -4.49 -9.07
C GLY A 195 5.90 -3.85 -8.42
N VAL A 196 5.68 -2.58 -8.73
CA VAL A 196 4.50 -1.83 -8.29
C VAL A 196 3.50 -1.73 -9.44
N LEU A 197 2.30 -2.26 -9.26
CA LEU A 197 1.21 -2.07 -10.23
C LEU A 197 0.47 -0.77 -9.91
N MET A 198 0.58 0.18 -10.81
CA MET A 198 -0.15 1.43 -10.74
C MET A 198 -1.47 1.32 -11.50
N ILE A 199 -2.58 1.60 -10.82
CA ILE A 199 -3.95 1.42 -11.30
C ILE A 199 -4.66 2.76 -11.18
N ARG A 200 -5.23 3.24 -12.30
CA ARG A 200 -6.02 4.46 -12.35
C ARG A 200 -7.49 4.12 -12.57
N LYS A 201 -8.38 4.59 -11.71
CA LYS A 201 -9.83 4.42 -11.88
C LYS A 201 -10.35 5.28 -13.04
N LEU A 202 -11.17 4.70 -13.92
CA LEU A 202 -11.81 5.36 -15.07
C LEU A 202 -13.15 5.99 -14.72
#